data_273fd2800a803d24563d3eadb3cde954
#
_entry.id   273fd2800a803d24563d3eadb3cde954
#
_cell.length_a   1.000
_cell.length_b   1.000
_cell.length_c   1.000
_cell.angle_alpha   90.00
_cell.angle_beta   90.00
_cell.angle_gamma   90.00
#
_symmetry.space_group_name_H-M   'P 1'
#
loop_
_entity.id
_entity.type
_entity.pdbx_description
1 polymer ?
#
loop_
_entity_poly.entity_id
_entity_poly.type
_entity_poly.pdbx_seq_one_letter_code
_entity_poly.pdbx_strand_id
1 'polypeptide(L)'
;SYALGDGDAPLRAVRVTAESRGLLAEILSPWGAGTLRVPLLGRFNLYNALAVLGSLCMSGVTLGDALAALENAPAVPGRMQRIDVAGAPLVIVDYAHSPDALEQTLRALREHASGRLWCVFGCGGDRDRAKRPLMGRIAWEHADEVLLTSDNPRSEDPQAIIDDIATGIPAAGARRECDRAAAI
;
A
#
# COMPACT_ATOMS: atom_id res chain seq x y z
N SER A 1 -22.45 6.92 -7.66
CA SER A 1 -21.33 6.06 -8.07
C SER A 1 -20.08 6.88 -8.37
N TYR A 2 -18.91 6.25 -8.26
CA TYR A 2 -17.61 6.87 -8.58
C TYR A 2 -16.70 5.83 -9.25
N ALA A 3 -15.74 6.29 -10.06
CA ALA A 3 -14.85 5.42 -10.84
C ALA A 3 -13.46 6.03 -11.07
N LEU A 4 -12.51 5.18 -11.49
CA LEU A 4 -11.26 5.60 -12.12
C LEU A 4 -11.34 5.32 -13.63
N GLY A 5 -10.88 6.27 -14.45
CA GLY A 5 -10.90 6.17 -15.92
C GLY A 5 -12.21 6.63 -16.55
N ASP A 6 -12.48 6.13 -17.76
CA ASP A 6 -13.55 6.60 -18.65
C ASP A 6 -14.94 5.97 -18.38
N GLY A 7 -15.16 5.45 -17.17
CA GLY A 7 -16.47 4.90 -16.79
C GLY A 7 -17.56 5.97 -16.73
N ASP A 8 -18.85 5.56 -16.86
CA ASP A 8 -20.03 6.43 -16.80
C ASP A 8 -20.36 6.98 -15.39
N ALA A 9 -19.49 6.84 -14.42
CA ALA A 9 -19.75 7.32 -13.08
C ALA A 9 -19.76 8.86 -13.05
N PRO A 10 -20.76 9.49 -12.37
CA PRO A 10 -20.85 10.94 -12.26
C PRO A 10 -19.63 11.59 -11.59
N LEU A 11 -19.04 10.92 -10.60
CA LEU A 11 -17.78 11.32 -9.98
C LEU A 11 -16.68 10.40 -10.48
N ARG A 12 -15.67 10.94 -11.18
CA ARG A 12 -14.58 10.11 -11.70
C ARG A 12 -13.25 10.83 -11.77
N ALA A 13 -12.17 10.07 -11.63
CA ALA A 13 -10.82 10.50 -11.93
C ALA A 13 -10.48 10.05 -13.36
N VAL A 14 -10.43 10.99 -14.30
CA VAL A 14 -10.22 10.71 -15.74
C VAL A 14 -8.76 10.52 -16.09
N ARG A 15 -7.87 11.15 -15.38
CA ARG A 15 -6.42 10.96 -15.49
C ARG A 15 -5.82 10.80 -14.11
N VAL A 16 -4.94 9.81 -13.94
CA VAL A 16 -4.25 9.54 -12.68
C VAL A 16 -2.75 9.43 -12.93
N THR A 17 -1.97 10.21 -12.21
CA THR A 17 -0.51 10.18 -12.24
C THR A 17 0.03 9.81 -10.86
N ALA A 18 0.87 8.78 -10.80
CA ALA A 18 1.60 8.45 -9.59
C ALA A 18 2.80 9.40 -9.45
N GLU A 19 2.90 10.06 -8.31
CA GLU A 19 4.04 10.88 -7.91
C GLU A 19 4.80 10.16 -6.79
N SER A 20 6.06 10.50 -6.56
CA SER A 20 6.87 9.88 -5.49
C SER A 20 6.25 10.03 -4.09
N ARG A 21 5.37 10.99 -3.90
CA ARG A 21 4.77 11.33 -2.61
C ARG A 21 3.25 11.21 -2.55
N GLY A 22 2.61 10.67 -3.59
CA GLY A 22 1.16 10.56 -3.62
C GLY A 22 0.60 10.35 -5.01
N LEU A 23 -0.65 10.73 -5.19
CA LEU A 23 -1.37 10.64 -6.45
C LEU A 23 -1.92 12.00 -6.84
N LEU A 24 -1.82 12.32 -8.11
CA LEU A 24 -2.48 13.45 -8.76
C LEU A 24 -3.56 12.92 -9.69
N ALA A 25 -4.77 13.47 -9.60
CA ALA A 25 -5.89 13.05 -10.43
C ALA A 25 -6.71 14.23 -10.96
N GLU A 26 -7.08 14.18 -12.23
CA GLU A 26 -8.07 15.08 -12.81
C GLU A 26 -9.47 14.53 -12.50
N ILE A 27 -10.31 15.34 -11.86
CA ILE A 27 -11.63 14.96 -11.39
C ILE A 27 -12.71 15.60 -12.25
N LEU A 28 -13.68 14.80 -12.67
CA LEU A 28 -14.97 15.26 -13.18
C LEU A 28 -16.07 14.83 -12.22
N SER A 29 -16.97 15.75 -11.89
CA SER A 29 -18.04 15.50 -10.93
C SER A 29 -19.29 16.31 -11.23
N PRO A 30 -20.46 15.99 -10.64
CA PRO A 30 -21.66 16.82 -10.73
C PRO A 30 -21.49 18.22 -10.13
N TRP A 31 -20.48 18.43 -9.29
CA TRP A 31 -20.15 19.71 -8.65
C TRP A 31 -19.10 20.52 -9.42
N GLY A 32 -18.64 20.01 -10.57
CA GLY A 32 -17.63 20.64 -11.42
C GLY A 32 -16.41 19.76 -11.67
N ALA A 33 -15.41 20.35 -12.32
CA ALA A 33 -14.11 19.73 -12.56
C ALA A 33 -13.05 20.31 -11.61
N GLY A 34 -12.04 19.51 -11.30
CA GLY A 34 -10.93 19.94 -10.43
C GLY A 34 -9.74 19.00 -10.48
N THR A 35 -8.70 19.37 -9.76
CA THR A 35 -7.51 18.52 -9.59
C THR A 35 -7.46 18.06 -8.14
N LEU A 36 -7.41 16.75 -7.93
CA LEU A 36 -7.24 16.11 -6.64
C LEU A 36 -5.79 15.68 -6.49
N ARG A 37 -5.10 16.25 -5.52
CA ARG A 37 -3.80 15.79 -5.05
C ARG A 37 -3.99 15.13 -3.69
N VAL A 38 -3.57 13.89 -3.55
CA VAL A 38 -3.62 13.18 -2.25
C VAL A 38 -2.24 12.67 -1.87
N PRO A 39 -1.81 12.90 -0.62
CA PRO A 39 -0.52 12.40 -0.12
C PRO A 39 -0.59 10.90 0.25
N LEU A 40 -1.33 10.12 -0.53
CA LEU A 40 -1.58 8.69 -0.33
C LEU A 40 -1.05 7.92 -1.53
N LEU A 41 -0.44 6.77 -1.27
CA LEU A 41 0.10 5.88 -2.29
C LEU A 41 -0.94 4.81 -2.67
N GLY A 42 -0.86 4.35 -3.94
CA GLY A 42 -1.70 3.28 -4.45
C GLY A 42 -3.09 3.73 -4.91
N ARG A 43 -3.49 3.25 -6.08
CA ARG A 43 -4.77 3.63 -6.73
C ARG A 43 -6.01 3.29 -5.90
N PHE A 44 -5.94 2.26 -5.06
CA PHE A 44 -7.04 1.94 -4.14
C PHE A 44 -7.30 3.06 -3.11
N ASN A 45 -6.28 3.81 -2.71
CA ASN A 45 -6.47 4.98 -1.87
C ASN A 45 -7.10 6.15 -2.62
N LEU A 46 -6.91 6.25 -3.93
CA LEU A 46 -7.66 7.21 -4.73
C LEU A 46 -9.15 6.86 -4.78
N TYR A 47 -9.52 5.57 -4.85
CA TYR A 47 -10.92 5.16 -4.70
C TYR A 47 -11.49 5.61 -3.35
N ASN A 48 -10.74 5.42 -2.27
CA ASN A 48 -11.16 5.89 -0.94
C ASN A 48 -11.32 7.42 -0.91
N ALA A 49 -10.37 8.16 -1.50
CA ALA A 49 -10.44 9.61 -1.60
C ALA A 49 -11.64 10.09 -2.42
N LEU A 50 -11.98 9.43 -3.54
CA LEU A 50 -13.18 9.74 -4.31
C LEU A 50 -14.47 9.48 -3.52
N ALA A 51 -14.52 8.42 -2.71
CA ALA A 51 -15.66 8.16 -1.84
C ALA A 51 -15.85 9.28 -0.80
N VAL A 52 -14.74 9.72 -0.17
CA VAL A 52 -14.76 10.84 0.79
C VAL A 52 -15.14 12.14 0.09
N LEU A 53 -14.55 12.44 -1.08
CA LEU A 53 -14.88 13.63 -1.88
C LEU A 53 -16.39 13.70 -2.18
N GLY A 54 -16.93 12.59 -2.69
CA GLY A 54 -18.38 12.51 -2.99
C GLY A 54 -19.24 12.68 -1.74
N SER A 55 -18.86 12.09 -0.61
CA SER A 55 -19.58 12.22 0.65
C SER A 55 -19.58 13.66 1.17
N LEU A 56 -18.43 14.35 1.12
CA LEU A 56 -18.31 15.76 1.52
C LEU A 56 -19.18 16.67 0.65
N CYS A 57 -19.11 16.53 -0.67
CA CYS A 57 -19.90 17.34 -1.59
C CYS A 57 -21.40 17.07 -1.46
N MET A 58 -21.81 15.82 -1.24
CA MET A 58 -23.22 15.48 -0.97
C MET A 58 -23.71 16.05 0.36
N SER A 59 -22.82 16.29 1.32
CA SER A 59 -23.12 16.94 2.60
C SER A 59 -23.10 18.47 2.53
N GLY A 60 -22.92 19.05 1.34
CA GLY A 60 -22.96 20.50 1.11
C GLY A 60 -21.60 21.21 1.18
N VAL A 61 -20.50 20.48 1.32
CA VAL A 61 -19.16 21.06 1.22
C VAL A 61 -18.87 21.40 -0.25
N THR A 62 -18.29 22.56 -0.52
CA THR A 62 -17.91 22.92 -1.91
C THR A 62 -16.85 21.98 -2.46
N LEU A 63 -16.82 21.79 -3.78
CA LEU A 63 -15.78 20.95 -4.41
C LEU A 63 -14.37 21.45 -4.07
N GLY A 64 -14.16 22.76 -4.07
CA GLY A 64 -12.85 23.36 -3.76
C GLY A 64 -12.39 23.05 -2.34
N ASP A 65 -13.27 23.23 -1.34
CA ASP A 65 -12.97 22.95 0.05
C ASP A 65 -12.72 21.46 0.31
N ALA A 66 -13.50 20.59 -0.34
CA ALA A 66 -13.34 19.14 -0.24
C ALA A 66 -12.03 18.66 -0.86
N LEU A 67 -11.62 19.22 -2.01
CA LEU A 67 -10.31 18.93 -2.62
C LEU A 67 -9.16 19.39 -1.72
N ALA A 68 -9.24 20.61 -1.18
CA ALA A 68 -8.23 21.16 -0.27
C ALA A 68 -8.11 20.33 1.03
N ALA A 69 -9.23 19.85 1.57
CA ALA A 69 -9.23 18.98 2.75
C ALA A 69 -8.52 17.64 2.49
N LEU A 70 -8.76 17.03 1.33
CA LEU A 70 -8.13 15.77 0.94
C LEU A 70 -6.63 15.92 0.64
N GLU A 71 -6.19 17.05 0.09
CA GLU A 71 -4.78 17.35 -0.13
C GLU A 71 -3.98 17.37 1.17
N ASN A 72 -4.61 17.75 2.27
CA ASN A 72 -4.02 17.82 3.61
C ASN A 72 -4.36 16.61 4.50
N ALA A 73 -5.05 15.61 3.97
CA ALA A 73 -5.45 14.45 4.75
C ALA A 73 -4.23 13.58 5.15
N PRO A 74 -4.03 13.30 6.44
CA PRO A 74 -2.94 12.43 6.86
C PRO A 74 -3.24 10.98 6.45
N ALA A 75 -2.18 10.23 6.15
CA ALA A 75 -2.30 8.78 5.98
C ALA A 75 -2.77 8.12 7.29
N VAL A 76 -3.60 7.09 7.16
CA VAL A 76 -3.99 6.27 8.31
C VAL A 76 -2.77 5.47 8.78
N PRO A 77 -2.43 5.47 10.09
CA PRO A 77 -1.31 4.70 10.60
C PRO A 77 -1.37 3.22 10.17
N GLY A 78 -0.25 2.71 9.64
CA GLY A 78 -0.16 1.34 9.14
C GLY A 78 -0.92 1.04 7.84
N ARG A 79 -1.42 2.04 7.12
CA ARG A 79 -2.08 1.89 5.81
C ARG A 79 -1.33 2.70 4.76
N MET A 80 -0.43 2.07 4.03
CA MET A 80 0.49 2.73 3.12
C MET A 80 1.13 3.99 3.76
N GLN A 81 1.37 3.90 5.07
CA GLN A 81 1.91 4.99 5.86
C GLN A 81 3.34 5.25 5.46
N ARG A 82 3.59 6.47 4.99
CA ARG A 82 4.92 6.91 4.61
C ARG A 82 5.69 7.44 5.82
N ILE A 83 6.94 6.99 5.95
CA ILE A 83 7.90 7.50 6.92
C ILE A 83 9.06 8.09 6.14
N ASP A 84 9.21 9.41 6.21
CA ASP A 84 10.27 10.16 5.56
C ASP A 84 11.37 10.48 6.59
N VAL A 85 12.57 10.02 6.31
CA VAL A 85 13.77 10.40 7.06
C VAL A 85 14.78 10.97 6.06
N ALA A 86 15.28 12.16 6.33
CA ALA A 86 16.23 12.82 5.43
C ALA A 86 17.49 11.97 5.24
N GLY A 87 17.85 11.73 3.98
CA GLY A 87 19.00 10.91 3.62
C GLY A 87 18.83 9.40 3.75
N ALA A 88 17.65 8.92 4.16
CA ALA A 88 17.29 7.51 4.23
C ALA A 88 16.39 7.10 3.05
N PRO A 89 16.26 5.79 2.78
CA PRO A 89 15.25 5.29 1.84
C PRO A 89 13.83 5.68 2.27
N LEU A 90 12.92 5.76 1.30
CA LEU A 90 11.50 5.89 1.59
C LEU A 90 11.01 4.60 2.25
N VAL A 91 10.45 4.70 3.45
CA VAL A 91 9.85 3.57 4.18
C VAL A 91 8.34 3.67 4.13
N ILE A 92 7.67 2.58 3.77
CA ILE A 92 6.22 2.46 3.78
C ILE A 92 5.82 1.37 4.75
N VAL A 93 4.92 1.69 5.66
CA VAL A 93 4.33 0.74 6.60
C VAL A 93 2.90 0.42 6.17
N ASP A 94 2.63 -0.86 5.93
CA ASP A 94 1.30 -1.35 5.56
C ASP A 94 0.86 -2.54 6.40
N TYR A 95 -0.44 -2.70 6.55
CA TYR A 95 -1.07 -3.77 7.32
C TYR A 95 -1.38 -5.01 6.46
N ALA A 96 -0.82 -5.13 5.27
CA ALA A 96 -1.01 -6.29 4.39
C ALA A 96 -0.63 -7.59 5.12
N HIS A 97 -1.59 -8.50 5.29
CA HIS A 97 -1.42 -9.75 6.03
C HIS A 97 -2.03 -10.97 5.31
N SER A 98 -2.40 -10.80 4.05
CA SER A 98 -2.88 -11.84 3.14
C SER A 98 -2.11 -11.79 1.82
N PRO A 99 -2.09 -12.89 1.04
CA PRO A 99 -1.45 -12.91 -0.27
C PRO A 99 -1.91 -11.76 -1.17
N ASP A 100 -3.22 -11.61 -1.38
CA ASP A 100 -3.78 -10.56 -2.24
C ASP A 100 -3.42 -9.14 -1.77
N ALA A 101 -3.49 -8.89 -0.45
CA ALA A 101 -3.14 -7.58 0.08
C ALA A 101 -1.65 -7.26 -0.13
N LEU A 102 -0.75 -8.23 0.08
CA LEU A 102 0.68 -8.06 -0.16
C LEU A 102 0.97 -7.78 -1.64
N GLU A 103 0.33 -8.53 -2.55
CA GLU A 103 0.46 -8.32 -3.98
C GLU A 103 0.02 -6.92 -4.40
N GLN A 104 -1.17 -6.49 -3.97
CA GLN A 104 -1.70 -5.16 -4.27
C GLN A 104 -0.80 -4.04 -3.72
N THR A 105 -0.29 -4.21 -2.50
CA THR A 105 0.65 -3.26 -1.88
C THR A 105 1.94 -3.14 -2.69
N LEU A 106 2.58 -4.26 -3.03
CA LEU A 106 3.84 -4.25 -3.79
C LEU A 106 3.66 -3.70 -5.21
N ARG A 107 2.59 -4.08 -5.90
CA ARG A 107 2.25 -3.52 -7.22
C ARG A 107 2.04 -2.02 -7.17
N ALA A 108 1.28 -1.54 -6.17
CA ALA A 108 1.05 -0.13 -5.98
C ALA A 108 2.36 0.63 -5.72
N LEU A 109 3.22 0.10 -4.84
CA LEU A 109 4.51 0.71 -4.53
C LEU A 109 5.45 0.74 -5.74
N ARG A 110 5.38 -0.25 -6.62
CA ARG A 110 6.18 -0.28 -7.86
C ARG A 110 5.88 0.92 -8.77
N GLU A 111 4.63 1.41 -8.81
CA GLU A 111 4.26 2.60 -9.59
C GLU A 111 4.93 3.88 -9.06
N HIS A 112 5.32 3.91 -7.77
CA HIS A 112 5.94 5.06 -7.12
C HIS A 112 7.47 4.93 -6.95
N ALA A 113 8.01 3.71 -7.10
CA ALA A 113 9.42 3.42 -6.87
C ALA A 113 10.27 3.72 -8.11
N SER A 114 11.26 4.61 -7.99
CA SER A 114 12.28 4.85 -9.03
C SER A 114 13.52 3.97 -8.87
N GLY A 115 13.69 3.31 -7.71
CA GLY A 115 14.82 2.45 -7.36
C GLY A 115 14.37 1.04 -6.99
N ARG A 116 15.21 0.34 -6.22
CA ARG A 116 14.91 -1.02 -5.75
C ARG A 116 13.81 -1.00 -4.69
N LEU A 117 12.85 -1.90 -4.84
CA LEU A 117 11.78 -2.15 -3.89
C LEU A 117 12.17 -3.29 -2.94
N TRP A 118 12.27 -2.99 -1.67
CA TRP A 118 12.51 -3.95 -0.60
C TRP A 118 11.20 -4.35 0.06
N CYS A 119 10.99 -5.65 0.25
CA CYS A 119 9.87 -6.18 1.02
C CYS A 119 10.40 -6.81 2.32
N VAL A 120 10.12 -6.17 3.45
CA VAL A 120 10.46 -6.66 4.79
C VAL A 120 9.17 -7.12 5.46
N PHE A 121 8.99 -8.42 5.68
CA PHE A 121 7.75 -8.91 6.26
C PHE A 121 7.91 -10.24 7.01
N GLY A 122 6.89 -10.56 7.79
CA GLY A 122 6.69 -11.85 8.43
C GLY A 122 5.21 -12.23 8.46
N CYS A 123 4.91 -13.39 9.01
CA CYS A 123 3.55 -13.85 9.22
C CYS A 123 3.28 -14.08 10.71
N GLY A 124 2.03 -13.84 11.13
CA GLY A 124 1.62 -14.16 12.49
C GLY A 124 1.48 -15.67 12.71
N GLY A 125 1.85 -16.13 13.91
CA GLY A 125 1.59 -17.49 14.38
C GLY A 125 0.13 -17.71 14.71
N ASP A 126 -0.28 -18.99 14.91
CA ASP A 126 -1.64 -19.43 15.20
C ASP A 126 -2.66 -18.87 14.18
N ARG A 127 -2.27 -18.87 12.94
CA ARG A 127 -3.04 -18.40 11.77
C ARG A 127 -2.92 -19.39 10.62
N ASP A 128 -3.61 -19.14 9.53
CA ASP A 128 -3.54 -19.96 8.32
C ASP A 128 -2.09 -20.08 7.81
N ARG A 129 -1.54 -21.28 7.95
CA ARG A 129 -0.17 -21.61 7.55
C ARG A 129 -0.03 -21.72 6.02
N ALA A 130 -1.11 -22.07 5.31
CA ALA A 130 -1.08 -22.27 3.87
C ALA A 130 -0.78 -20.96 3.11
N LYS A 131 -1.09 -19.80 3.70
CA LYS A 131 -0.78 -18.51 3.10
C LYS A 131 0.72 -18.16 3.15
N ARG A 132 1.52 -18.75 4.04
CA ARG A 132 2.95 -18.40 4.26
C ARG A 132 3.77 -18.56 2.99
N PRO A 133 3.80 -19.75 2.32
CA PRO A 133 4.51 -19.90 1.05
C PRO A 133 3.97 -19.00 -0.06
N LEU A 134 2.66 -18.77 -0.10
CA LEU A 134 2.04 -17.90 -1.10
C LEU A 134 2.53 -16.46 -0.96
N MET A 135 2.59 -15.94 0.27
CA MET A 135 3.13 -14.61 0.56
C MET A 135 4.62 -14.52 0.23
N GLY A 136 5.39 -15.57 0.53
CA GLY A 136 6.80 -15.65 0.13
C GLY A 136 6.98 -15.52 -1.37
N ARG A 137 6.24 -16.30 -2.15
CA ARG A 137 6.26 -16.25 -3.61
C ARG A 137 5.90 -14.87 -4.15
N ILE A 138 4.82 -14.27 -3.65
CA ILE A 138 4.39 -12.93 -4.07
C ILE A 138 5.44 -11.88 -3.78
N ALA A 139 6.05 -11.91 -2.59
CA ALA A 139 7.14 -11.00 -2.27
C ALA A 139 8.31 -11.15 -3.26
N TRP A 140 8.69 -12.37 -3.57
CA TRP A 140 9.75 -12.67 -4.53
C TRP A 140 9.42 -12.20 -5.96
N GLU A 141 8.18 -12.35 -6.40
CA GLU A 141 7.74 -11.96 -7.76
C GLU A 141 7.62 -10.44 -7.94
N HIS A 142 7.37 -9.68 -6.86
CA HIS A 142 7.02 -8.26 -6.96
C HIS A 142 8.02 -7.30 -6.30
N ALA A 143 8.96 -7.79 -5.48
CA ALA A 143 10.03 -6.98 -4.90
C ALA A 143 11.39 -7.33 -5.53
N ASP A 144 12.34 -6.40 -5.47
CA ASP A 144 13.72 -6.63 -5.93
C ASP A 144 14.55 -7.32 -4.84
N GLU A 145 14.20 -7.11 -3.58
CA GLU A 145 14.86 -7.71 -2.42
C GLU A 145 13.79 -8.13 -1.40
N VAL A 146 13.97 -9.32 -0.83
CA VAL A 146 13.07 -9.84 0.20
C VAL A 146 13.85 -10.12 1.48
N LEU A 147 13.38 -9.59 2.59
CA LEU A 147 13.88 -9.86 3.93
C LEU A 147 12.74 -10.44 4.79
N LEU A 148 12.88 -11.68 5.18
CA LEU A 148 11.94 -12.38 6.06
C LEU A 148 12.32 -12.15 7.52
N THR A 149 11.34 -11.75 8.33
CA THR A 149 11.56 -11.49 9.76
C THR A 149 10.38 -11.98 10.60
N SER A 150 10.53 -11.99 11.93
CA SER A 150 9.40 -12.29 12.80
C SER A 150 8.34 -11.20 12.75
N ASP A 151 7.10 -11.60 12.99
CA ASP A 151 5.99 -10.69 13.28
C ASP A 151 5.47 -11.06 14.68
N ASN A 152 4.21 -11.36 14.87
CA ASN A 152 3.66 -11.84 16.14
C ASN A 152 3.59 -13.39 16.12
N PRO A 153 4.57 -14.11 16.69
CA PRO A 153 4.66 -15.56 16.56
C PRO A 153 3.65 -16.30 17.45
N ARG A 154 3.06 -15.64 18.44
CA ARG A 154 2.14 -16.25 19.45
C ARG A 154 2.76 -17.50 20.08
N SER A 155 2.16 -18.67 19.90
CA SER A 155 2.65 -19.94 20.45
C SER A 155 3.64 -20.67 19.52
N GLU A 156 3.83 -20.20 18.29
CA GLU A 156 4.74 -20.85 17.33
C GLU A 156 6.18 -20.31 17.43
N ASP A 157 7.15 -21.15 17.05
CA ASP A 157 8.53 -20.72 16.88
C ASP A 157 8.63 -19.71 15.72
N PRO A 158 9.14 -18.48 15.94
CA PRO A 158 9.27 -17.50 14.90
C PRO A 158 10.15 -17.95 13.74
N GLN A 159 11.20 -18.75 14.01
CA GLN A 159 12.06 -19.29 12.95
C GLN A 159 11.30 -20.30 12.07
N ALA A 160 10.46 -21.14 12.64
CA ALA A 160 9.63 -22.06 11.88
C ALA A 160 8.63 -21.32 10.96
N ILE A 161 8.10 -20.17 11.40
CA ILE A 161 7.24 -19.32 10.55
C ILE A 161 8.03 -18.75 9.36
N ILE A 162 9.24 -18.25 9.60
CA ILE A 162 10.14 -17.74 8.55
C ILE A 162 10.46 -18.85 7.55
N ASP A 163 10.73 -20.06 8.03
CA ASP A 163 11.05 -21.21 7.17
C ASP A 163 9.83 -21.62 6.32
N ASP A 164 8.62 -21.61 6.88
CA ASP A 164 7.38 -21.84 6.12
C ASP A 164 7.21 -20.82 4.99
N ILE A 165 7.46 -19.52 5.25
CA ILE A 165 7.39 -18.46 4.23
C ILE A 165 8.44 -18.71 3.14
N ALA A 166 9.64 -19.06 3.54
CA ALA A 166 10.77 -19.26 2.63
C ALA A 166 10.58 -20.46 1.67
N THR A 167 9.71 -21.41 1.97
CA THR A 167 9.37 -22.51 1.04
C THR A 167 8.74 -22.02 -0.26
N GLY A 168 8.18 -20.81 -0.29
CA GLY A 168 7.64 -20.17 -1.49
C GLY A 168 8.65 -19.38 -2.32
N ILE A 169 9.91 -19.31 -1.89
CA ILE A 169 10.98 -18.51 -2.50
C ILE A 169 12.13 -19.44 -2.96
N PRO A 170 12.80 -19.19 -4.10
CA PRO A 170 14.00 -19.93 -4.48
C PRO A 170 15.08 -19.89 -3.37
N ALA A 171 15.87 -20.95 -3.24
CA ALA A 171 16.74 -21.20 -2.09
C ALA A 171 17.71 -20.06 -1.68
N ALA A 172 18.10 -19.18 -2.61
CA ALA A 172 18.94 -18.01 -2.34
C ALA A 172 18.17 -16.67 -2.48
N GLY A 173 16.84 -16.72 -2.59
CA GLY A 173 16.03 -15.58 -3.00
C GLY A 173 15.63 -14.63 -1.88
N ALA A 174 15.85 -14.95 -0.61
CA ALA A 174 15.50 -14.07 0.50
C ALA A 174 16.55 -14.09 1.60
N ARG A 175 16.75 -12.92 2.21
CA ARG A 175 17.48 -12.79 3.48
C ARG A 175 16.55 -13.15 4.62
N ARG A 176 17.11 -13.60 5.74
CA ARG A 176 16.35 -13.98 6.94
C ARG A 176 16.99 -13.36 8.16
N GLU A 177 16.23 -12.63 8.93
CA GLU A 177 16.61 -12.05 10.20
C GLU A 177 15.44 -12.15 11.16
N CYS A 178 15.56 -12.99 12.19
CA CYS A 178 14.45 -13.26 13.12
C CYS A 178 14.18 -12.05 14.01
N ASP A 179 15.21 -11.32 14.42
CA ASP A 179 15.04 -10.07 15.17
C ASP A 179 14.54 -8.96 14.21
N ARG A 180 13.27 -8.55 14.43
CA ARG A 180 12.65 -7.54 13.58
C ARG A 180 13.32 -6.17 13.67
N ALA A 181 13.88 -5.80 14.83
CA ALA A 181 14.60 -4.55 14.98
C ALA A 181 15.93 -4.55 14.21
N ALA A 182 16.58 -5.70 14.15
CA ALA A 182 17.79 -5.88 13.34
C ALA A 182 17.49 -5.97 11.83
N ALA A 183 16.29 -6.43 11.45
CA ALA A 183 15.83 -6.53 10.06
C ALA A 183 15.47 -5.17 9.45
N ILE A 184 15.12 -4.17 10.24
CA ILE A 184 14.72 -2.82 9.82
C ILE A 184 15.91 -1.85 9.95
#